data_88191f109d51e716076362d0925370d4
#
_entry.id   88191f109d51e716076362d0925370d4
#
_cell.length_a   1.000
_cell.length_b   1.000
_cell.length_c   1.000
_cell.angle_alpha   90.00
_cell.angle_beta   90.00
_cell.angle_gamma   90.00
#
_symmetry.space_group_name_H-M   'P 1'
#
loop_
_entity.id
_entity.type
_entity.pdbx_description
1 polymer ?
#
loop_
_entity_poly.entity_id
_entity_poly.type
_entity_poly.pdbx_seq_one_letter_code
_entity_poly.pdbx_strand_id
1 'polypeptide(L)'
;MPGYGILDADQGKGLLPWAWASERLAKAHTYWIATIRADGWPHVMPVWGVWLDDTFCFSTGSLSRKARNLASDPRCVITCELDQDQIILEGVAELVLGTELNDRFAEVYGPKYQWDMEGFDEPVYAVRPVVVFGLTSAGEEFTRTATRWTFDRRKKD
;
A
#
# COMPACT_ATOMS: atom_id res chain seq x y z
N MET A 1 14.33 -7.38 -10.74
CA MET A 1 13.65 -8.47 -11.47
C MET A 1 14.41 -8.75 -12.75
N PRO A 2 14.91 -9.97 -12.97
CA PRO A 2 15.55 -10.28 -14.24
C PRO A 2 14.57 -10.09 -15.40
N GLY A 3 14.97 -9.34 -16.42
CA GLY A 3 14.20 -9.13 -17.63
C GLY A 3 13.39 -7.85 -17.76
N TYR A 4 13.17 -7.08 -16.66
CA TYR A 4 12.42 -5.81 -16.70
C TYR A 4 13.27 -4.58 -16.38
N GLY A 5 14.56 -4.72 -16.12
CA GLY A 5 15.44 -3.59 -15.82
C GLY A 5 15.16 -2.89 -14.49
N ILE A 6 14.35 -3.49 -13.61
CA ILE A 6 14.07 -2.92 -12.28
C ILE A 6 15.26 -3.18 -11.36
N LEU A 7 15.89 -2.10 -10.90
CA LEU A 7 17.04 -2.14 -10.02
C LEU A 7 16.65 -1.83 -8.57
N ASP A 8 17.45 -2.34 -7.63
CA ASP A 8 17.36 -1.90 -6.23
C ASP A 8 17.78 -0.43 -6.12
N ALA A 9 17.17 0.29 -5.19
CA ALA A 9 17.33 1.73 -5.05
C ALA A 9 18.78 2.20 -4.80
N ASP A 10 19.67 1.29 -4.42
CA ASP A 10 21.10 1.51 -4.21
C ASP A 10 21.99 1.03 -5.38
N GLN A 11 21.41 0.44 -6.44
CA GLN A 11 22.14 -0.25 -7.50
C GLN A 11 22.18 0.49 -8.85
N GLY A 12 21.86 1.78 -8.89
CA GLY A 12 21.84 2.49 -10.18
C GLY A 12 21.93 4.01 -10.07
N LYS A 13 22.10 4.65 -11.24
CA LYS A 13 22.00 6.10 -11.38
C LYS A 13 20.64 6.47 -11.96
N GLY A 14 20.03 7.50 -11.43
CA GLY A 14 18.73 8.00 -11.91
C GLY A 14 17.53 7.23 -11.40
N LEU A 15 17.72 6.39 -10.38
CA LEU A 15 16.62 5.68 -9.71
C LEU A 15 15.80 6.65 -8.85
N LEU A 16 14.55 6.29 -8.64
CA LEU A 16 13.58 7.10 -7.91
C LEU A 16 13.92 7.08 -6.40
N PRO A 17 13.92 8.21 -5.70
CA PRO A 17 14.10 8.24 -4.25
C PRO A 17 12.84 7.72 -3.54
N TRP A 18 12.99 7.16 -2.33
CA TRP A 18 11.85 6.68 -1.54
C TRP A 18 10.78 7.76 -1.31
N ALA A 19 11.18 9.00 -1.08
CA ALA A 19 10.27 10.13 -0.93
C ALA A 19 9.29 10.28 -2.12
N TRP A 20 9.73 9.95 -3.34
CA TRP A 20 8.89 9.94 -4.53
C TRP A 20 7.76 8.92 -4.42
N ALA A 21 8.04 7.70 -3.96
CA ALA A 21 7.03 6.67 -3.78
C ALA A 21 6.09 6.98 -2.61
N SER A 22 6.65 7.43 -1.48
CA SER A 22 5.89 7.81 -0.29
C SER A 22 4.90 8.94 -0.58
N GLU A 23 5.29 9.94 -1.36
CA GLU A 23 4.40 11.04 -1.79
C GLU A 23 3.22 10.52 -2.62
N ARG A 24 3.46 9.60 -3.55
CA ARG A 24 2.40 9.03 -4.40
C ARG A 24 1.46 8.14 -3.60
N LEU A 25 2.00 7.34 -2.69
CA LEU A 25 1.21 6.55 -1.74
C LEU A 25 0.32 7.44 -0.86
N ALA A 26 0.78 8.64 -0.49
CA ALA A 26 -0.02 9.57 0.31
C ALA A 26 -1.13 10.26 -0.52
N LYS A 27 -0.83 10.64 -1.76
CA LYS A 27 -1.70 11.47 -2.61
C LYS A 27 -2.70 10.68 -3.43
N ALA A 28 -2.43 9.41 -3.76
CA ALA A 28 -3.35 8.60 -4.55
C ALA A 28 -4.73 8.53 -3.87
N HIS A 29 -5.78 8.61 -4.66
CA HIS A 29 -7.16 8.61 -4.15
C HIS A 29 -7.71 7.19 -4.03
N THR A 30 -7.48 6.36 -5.03
CA THR A 30 -7.98 4.99 -5.08
C THR A 30 -6.80 4.02 -5.11
N TYR A 31 -6.91 2.99 -4.30
CA TYR A 31 -5.95 1.89 -4.26
C TYR A 31 -6.65 0.60 -4.63
N TRP A 32 -5.90 -0.34 -5.16
CA TRP A 32 -6.37 -1.70 -5.40
C TRP A 32 -5.64 -2.64 -4.46
N ILE A 33 -6.39 -3.46 -3.73
CA ILE A 33 -5.82 -4.49 -2.88
C ILE A 33 -6.03 -5.86 -3.49
N ALA A 34 -4.93 -6.58 -3.73
CA ALA A 34 -4.93 -7.98 -4.08
C ALA A 34 -4.72 -8.83 -2.84
N THR A 35 -5.59 -9.81 -2.62
CA THR A 35 -5.56 -10.77 -1.51
C THR A 35 -5.73 -12.18 -2.04
N ILE A 36 -5.42 -13.19 -1.24
CA ILE A 36 -5.48 -14.60 -1.61
C ILE A 36 -6.68 -15.26 -0.92
N ARG A 37 -7.56 -15.88 -1.70
CA ARG A 37 -8.67 -16.65 -1.17
C ARG A 37 -8.16 -17.98 -0.56
N ALA A 38 -8.95 -18.59 0.32
CA ALA A 38 -8.63 -19.87 0.95
C ALA A 38 -8.37 -21.01 -0.07
N ASP A 39 -8.98 -20.92 -1.26
CA ASP A 39 -8.76 -21.85 -2.38
C ASP A 39 -7.55 -21.48 -3.23
N GLY A 40 -6.77 -20.48 -2.85
CA GLY A 40 -5.59 -19.99 -3.57
C GLY A 40 -5.89 -19.04 -4.72
N TRP A 41 -7.17 -18.77 -5.03
CA TRP A 41 -7.52 -17.86 -6.13
C TRP A 41 -7.26 -16.40 -5.75
N PRO A 42 -6.61 -15.60 -6.60
CA PRO A 42 -6.40 -14.18 -6.35
C PRO A 42 -7.74 -13.41 -6.36
N HIS A 43 -7.83 -12.40 -5.52
CA HIS A 43 -8.99 -11.52 -5.40
C HIS A 43 -8.54 -10.08 -5.32
N VAL A 44 -9.03 -9.22 -6.19
CA VAL A 44 -8.67 -7.79 -6.27
C VAL A 44 -9.91 -6.93 -6.10
N MET A 45 -9.82 -5.91 -5.26
CA MET A 45 -10.90 -4.94 -5.04
C MET A 45 -10.31 -3.53 -4.82
N PRO A 46 -11.03 -2.47 -5.22
CA PRO A 46 -10.64 -1.13 -4.85
C PRO A 46 -10.83 -0.91 -3.34
N VAL A 47 -9.99 -0.08 -2.77
CA VAL A 47 -10.11 0.41 -1.39
C VAL A 47 -9.71 1.88 -1.32
N TRP A 48 -10.30 2.58 -0.38
CA TRP A 48 -9.81 3.86 0.09
C TRP A 48 -8.88 3.62 1.27
N GLY A 49 -7.84 4.43 1.38
CA GLY A 49 -6.86 4.27 2.44
C GLY A 49 -5.95 5.48 2.58
N VAL A 50 -5.15 5.45 3.59
CA VAL A 50 -4.21 6.52 3.92
C VAL A 50 -2.80 5.96 4.11
N TRP A 51 -1.81 6.80 3.88
CA TRP A 51 -0.40 6.49 4.09
C TRP A 51 0.06 7.19 5.37
N LEU A 52 0.41 6.41 6.39
CA LEU A 52 0.82 6.88 7.71
C LEU A 52 2.14 6.21 8.10
N ASP A 53 3.18 6.98 8.36
CA ASP A 53 4.47 6.48 8.88
C ASP A 53 4.98 5.24 8.12
N ASP A 54 5.10 5.36 6.81
CA ASP A 54 5.52 4.28 5.91
C ASP A 54 4.65 3.00 5.99
N THR A 55 3.37 3.17 6.32
CA THR A 55 2.39 2.09 6.41
C THR A 55 1.11 2.48 5.66
N PHE A 56 0.59 1.57 4.85
CA PHE A 56 -0.71 1.77 4.21
C PHE A 56 -1.83 1.30 5.15
N CYS A 57 -2.75 2.20 5.48
CA CYS A 57 -3.86 1.93 6.38
C CYS A 57 -5.19 2.01 5.65
N PHE A 58 -6.08 1.06 5.90
CA PHE A 58 -7.45 1.05 5.37
C PHE A 58 -8.40 0.35 6.32
N SER A 59 -9.70 0.63 6.19
CA SER A 59 -10.75 -0.09 6.89
C SER A 59 -11.67 -0.82 5.91
N THR A 60 -12.25 -1.91 6.36
CA THR A 60 -13.25 -2.67 5.62
C THR A 60 -14.08 -3.53 6.57
N GLY A 61 -15.35 -3.70 6.26
CA GLY A 61 -16.24 -4.54 7.08
C GLY A 61 -15.68 -5.95 7.28
N SER A 62 -15.80 -6.47 8.50
CA SER A 62 -15.27 -7.77 8.92
C SER A 62 -15.78 -8.96 8.10
N LEU A 63 -16.96 -8.84 7.52
CA LEU A 63 -17.57 -9.87 6.67
C LEU A 63 -17.21 -9.74 5.18
N SER A 64 -16.41 -8.75 4.81
CA SER A 64 -15.96 -8.59 3.43
C SER A 64 -15.06 -9.75 2.99
N ARG A 65 -15.02 -10.01 1.67
CA ARG A 65 -14.14 -11.06 1.11
C ARG A 65 -12.67 -10.80 1.47
N LYS A 66 -12.22 -9.55 1.33
CA LYS A 66 -10.84 -9.19 1.62
C LYS A 66 -10.48 -9.35 3.12
N ALA A 67 -11.40 -9.03 4.04
CA ALA A 67 -11.19 -9.26 5.48
C ALA A 67 -11.01 -10.75 5.79
N ARG A 68 -11.86 -11.61 5.23
CA ARG A 68 -11.74 -13.07 5.38
C ARG A 68 -10.46 -13.63 4.76
N ASN A 69 -10.07 -13.11 3.61
CA ASN A 69 -8.83 -13.51 2.96
C ASN A 69 -7.62 -13.14 3.82
N LEU A 70 -7.56 -11.90 4.32
CA LEU A 70 -6.46 -11.42 5.17
C LEU A 70 -6.38 -12.13 6.53
N ALA A 71 -7.52 -12.59 7.07
CA ALA A 71 -7.53 -13.41 8.29
C ALA A 71 -6.89 -14.79 8.05
N SER A 72 -6.99 -15.33 6.84
CA SER A 72 -6.40 -16.61 6.45
C SER A 72 -4.95 -16.49 5.98
N ASP A 73 -4.66 -15.45 5.17
CA ASP A 73 -3.32 -15.14 4.65
C ASP A 73 -3.15 -13.61 4.64
N PRO A 74 -2.30 -13.07 5.54
CA PRO A 74 -2.15 -11.62 5.68
C PRO A 74 -1.30 -10.98 4.57
N ARG A 75 -0.72 -11.75 3.67
CA ARG A 75 0.05 -11.23 2.53
C ARG A 75 -0.90 -10.58 1.53
N CYS A 76 -0.53 -9.40 1.08
CA CYS A 76 -1.32 -8.67 0.10
C CYS A 76 -0.44 -7.78 -0.78
N VAL A 77 -1.02 -7.31 -1.86
CA VAL A 77 -0.42 -6.31 -2.72
C VAL A 77 -1.35 -5.11 -2.78
N ILE A 78 -0.80 -3.94 -2.54
CA ILE A 78 -1.49 -2.65 -2.73
C ILE A 78 -0.91 -2.02 -3.99
N THR A 79 -1.77 -1.57 -4.88
CA THR A 79 -1.35 -0.78 -6.03
C THR A 79 -2.09 0.53 -6.09
N CYS A 80 -1.43 1.58 -6.55
CA CYS A 80 -2.05 2.85 -6.86
C CYS A 80 -1.39 3.49 -8.08
N GLU A 81 -2.14 4.39 -8.69
CA GLU A 81 -1.69 5.22 -9.78
C GLU A 81 -1.91 6.68 -9.41
N LEU A 82 -0.94 7.52 -9.72
CA LEU A 82 -1.03 8.97 -9.64
C LEU A 82 -0.43 9.55 -10.91
N ASP A 83 -1.25 10.26 -11.69
CA ASP A 83 -0.92 10.72 -13.04
C ASP A 83 -0.54 9.53 -13.94
N GLN A 84 0.73 9.37 -14.27
CA GLN A 84 1.24 8.25 -15.09
C GLN A 84 2.23 7.37 -14.30
N ASP A 85 2.28 7.57 -12.99
CA ASP A 85 3.19 6.86 -12.11
C ASP A 85 2.45 5.73 -11.38
N GLN A 86 3.05 4.56 -11.31
CA GLN A 86 2.49 3.40 -10.64
C GLN A 86 3.35 3.01 -9.43
N ILE A 87 2.68 2.70 -8.34
CA ILE A 87 3.29 2.10 -7.15
C ILE A 87 2.68 0.73 -6.92
N ILE A 88 3.53 -0.25 -6.67
CA ILE A 88 3.14 -1.61 -6.29
C ILE A 88 3.82 -1.90 -4.96
N LEU A 89 3.04 -2.11 -3.90
CA LEU A 89 3.49 -2.41 -2.57
C LEU A 89 3.12 -3.85 -2.22
N GLU A 90 4.09 -4.71 -2.09
CA GLU A 90 3.93 -6.05 -1.50
C GLU A 90 4.11 -5.94 -0.01
N GLY A 91 3.14 -6.40 0.77
CA GLY A 91 3.15 -6.22 2.22
C GLY A 91 2.41 -7.29 2.99
N VAL A 92 2.43 -7.10 4.30
CA VAL A 92 1.71 -7.95 5.27
C VAL A 92 0.74 -7.07 6.04
N ALA A 93 -0.55 -7.43 5.98
CA ALA A 93 -1.62 -6.74 6.69
C ALA A 93 -1.72 -7.23 8.13
N GLU A 94 -1.88 -6.31 9.06
CA GLU A 94 -2.18 -6.57 10.45
C GLU A 94 -3.48 -5.83 10.80
N LEU A 95 -4.43 -6.54 11.43
CA LEU A 95 -5.62 -5.90 11.97
C LEU A 95 -5.27 -5.28 13.31
N VAL A 96 -5.32 -3.96 13.38
CA VAL A 96 -4.99 -3.20 14.59
C VAL A 96 -6.26 -2.81 15.32
N LEU A 97 -6.36 -3.25 16.57
CA LEU A 97 -7.43 -2.89 17.48
C LEU A 97 -6.85 -1.86 18.47
N GLY A 98 -7.22 -0.61 18.34
CA GLY A 98 -6.75 0.42 19.25
C GLY A 98 -7.15 1.82 18.81
N THR A 99 -7.34 2.70 19.77
CA THR A 99 -7.83 4.06 19.54
C THR A 99 -6.81 4.95 18.83
N GLU A 100 -5.52 4.84 19.18
CA GLU A 100 -4.48 5.74 18.63
C GLU A 100 -4.37 5.67 17.09
N LEU A 101 -4.33 4.45 16.52
CA LEU A 101 -4.29 4.31 15.06
C LEU A 101 -5.62 4.73 14.44
N ASN A 102 -6.75 4.41 15.07
CA ASN A 102 -8.08 4.80 14.59
C ASN A 102 -8.23 6.32 14.55
N ASP A 103 -7.79 7.02 15.58
CA ASP A 103 -7.83 8.49 15.64
C ASP A 103 -6.98 9.10 14.52
N ARG A 104 -5.74 8.67 14.37
CA ARG A 104 -4.85 9.13 13.31
C ARG A 104 -5.36 8.78 11.91
N PHE A 105 -5.93 7.60 11.75
CA PHE A 105 -6.57 7.18 10.50
C PHE A 105 -7.73 8.11 10.15
N ALA A 106 -8.63 8.38 11.10
CA ALA A 106 -9.79 9.24 10.92
C ALA A 106 -9.41 10.68 10.58
N GLU A 107 -8.38 11.22 11.25
CA GLU A 107 -7.86 12.58 11.01
C GLU A 107 -7.37 12.79 9.57
N VAL A 108 -6.81 11.78 8.95
CA VAL A 108 -6.29 11.86 7.57
C VAL A 108 -7.33 11.41 6.55
N TYR A 109 -8.09 10.37 6.87
CA TYR A 109 -9.09 9.78 5.97
C TYR A 109 -10.27 10.72 5.71
N GLY A 110 -10.81 11.34 6.76
CA GLY A 110 -11.95 12.23 6.66
C GLY A 110 -11.74 13.37 5.66
N PRO A 111 -10.70 14.21 5.80
CA PRO A 111 -10.40 15.28 4.85
C PRO A 111 -10.06 14.76 3.44
N LYS A 112 -9.33 13.64 3.34
CA LYS A 112 -8.91 13.07 2.05
C LYS A 112 -10.09 12.65 1.19
N TYR A 113 -11.09 12.01 1.80
CA TYR A 113 -12.24 11.46 1.11
C TYR A 113 -13.53 12.25 1.28
N GLN A 114 -13.47 13.38 2.01
CA GLN A 114 -14.64 14.18 2.37
C GLN A 114 -15.72 13.32 3.06
N TRP A 115 -15.26 12.45 3.96
CA TRP A 115 -16.08 11.47 4.66
C TRP A 115 -16.19 11.83 6.13
N ASP A 116 -17.42 11.73 6.68
CA ASP A 116 -17.64 11.92 8.10
C ASP A 116 -17.10 10.73 8.90
N MET A 117 -16.14 11.03 9.78
CA MET A 117 -15.48 10.07 10.64
C MET A 117 -15.90 10.19 12.10
N GLU A 118 -16.98 10.95 12.41
CA GLU A 118 -17.49 11.06 13.77
C GLU A 118 -17.91 9.69 14.31
N GLY A 119 -17.36 9.30 15.45
CA GLY A 119 -17.64 8.01 16.08
C GLY A 119 -17.06 6.79 15.34
N PHE A 120 -16.07 6.98 14.46
CA PHE A 120 -15.41 5.88 13.78
C PHE A 120 -14.72 4.95 14.78
N ASP A 121 -15.15 3.69 14.84
CA ASP A 121 -14.64 2.64 15.74
C ASP A 121 -14.34 1.32 15.01
N GLU A 122 -14.40 1.33 13.68
CA GLU A 122 -14.11 0.17 12.84
C GLU A 122 -12.61 -0.20 12.92
N PRO A 123 -12.30 -1.52 12.86
CA PRO A 123 -10.91 -1.95 12.84
C PRO A 123 -10.15 -1.43 11.63
N VAL A 124 -8.91 -1.00 11.84
CA VAL A 124 -8.01 -0.54 10.79
C VAL A 124 -6.99 -1.62 10.48
N TYR A 125 -6.83 -1.94 9.21
CA TYR A 125 -5.75 -2.76 8.72
C TYR A 125 -4.52 -1.89 8.44
N ALA A 126 -3.38 -2.28 9.00
CA ALA A 126 -2.07 -1.68 8.73
C ALA A 126 -1.26 -2.62 7.84
N VAL A 127 -0.92 -2.18 6.63
CA VAL A 127 -0.10 -2.96 5.68
C VAL A 127 1.31 -2.43 5.70
N ARG A 128 2.22 -3.21 6.26
CA ARG A 128 3.65 -2.88 6.29
C ARG A 128 4.31 -3.33 5.00
N PRO A 129 5.05 -2.45 4.31
CA PRO A 129 5.80 -2.81 3.11
C PRO A 129 6.85 -3.89 3.39
N VAL A 130 6.99 -4.80 2.46
CA VAL A 130 8.11 -5.76 2.36
C VAL A 130 8.95 -5.40 1.15
N VAL A 131 8.30 -5.17 0.03
CA VAL A 131 8.92 -4.68 -1.22
C VAL A 131 7.98 -3.64 -1.83
N VAL A 132 8.53 -2.57 -2.35
CA VAL A 132 7.79 -1.59 -3.13
C VAL A 132 8.46 -1.40 -4.47
N PHE A 133 7.67 -1.32 -5.53
CA PHE A 133 8.12 -0.97 -6.87
C PHE A 133 7.52 0.37 -7.27
N GLY A 134 8.36 1.23 -7.83
CA GLY A 134 7.97 2.50 -8.42
C GLY A 134 8.28 2.50 -9.91
N LEU A 135 7.29 2.88 -10.70
CA LEU A 135 7.34 2.89 -12.16
C LEU A 135 6.76 4.22 -12.64
N THR A 136 7.48 4.92 -13.52
CA THR A 136 6.91 6.05 -14.24
C THR A 136 6.65 5.67 -15.69
N SER A 137 5.47 5.99 -16.19
CA SER A 137 5.08 5.74 -17.60
C SER A 137 5.53 6.86 -18.54
N ALA A 138 6.27 7.85 -18.06
CA ALA A 138 6.73 8.96 -18.86
C ALA A 138 7.78 8.52 -19.91
N GLY A 139 7.31 8.00 -21.05
CA GLY A 139 8.09 7.74 -22.24
C GLY A 139 9.23 6.71 -22.06
N GLU A 140 10.40 7.04 -22.62
CA GLU A 140 11.58 6.16 -22.58
C GLU A 140 12.19 6.00 -21.17
N GLU A 141 11.70 6.74 -20.20
CA GLU A 141 12.23 6.71 -18.82
C GLU A 141 11.78 5.48 -18.03
N PHE A 142 10.71 4.80 -18.45
CA PHE A 142 10.18 3.61 -17.77
C PHE A 142 11.26 2.58 -17.43
N THR A 143 12.09 2.20 -18.41
CA THR A 143 13.12 1.18 -18.21
C THR A 143 14.35 1.69 -17.43
N ARG A 144 14.52 3.01 -17.32
CA ARG A 144 15.70 3.65 -16.71
C ARG A 144 15.48 4.02 -15.25
N THR A 145 14.22 4.24 -14.86
CA THR A 145 13.82 4.75 -13.54
C THR A 145 13.08 3.71 -12.68
N ALA A 146 12.68 2.58 -13.26
CA ALA A 146 11.99 1.54 -12.52
C ALA A 146 12.82 1.09 -11.31
N THR A 147 12.30 1.33 -10.11
CA THR A 147 13.03 1.19 -8.85
C THR A 147 12.34 0.20 -7.92
N ARG A 148 13.12 -0.57 -7.20
CA ARG A 148 12.67 -1.46 -6.13
C ARG A 148 13.26 -0.99 -4.79
N TRP A 149 12.40 -0.86 -3.78
CA TRP A 149 12.79 -0.66 -2.39
C TRP A 149 12.46 -1.93 -1.61
N THR A 150 13.38 -2.37 -0.75
CA THR A 150 13.19 -3.54 0.11
C THR A 150 13.25 -3.10 1.56
N PHE A 151 12.28 -3.58 2.36
CA PHE A 151 12.17 -3.27 3.78
C PHE A 151 12.45 -4.50 4.63
N ASP A 152 13.17 -4.33 5.72
CA ASP A 152 13.51 -5.43 6.61
C ASP A 152 12.24 -5.90 7.38
N ARG A 153 11.95 -7.19 7.30
CA ARG A 153 10.81 -7.81 8.01
C ARG A 153 10.97 -7.81 9.53
N ARG A 154 12.14 -7.46 10.08
CA ARG A 154 12.53 -7.74 11.47
C ARG A 154 12.46 -6.54 12.41
N LYS A 155 12.19 -5.33 11.95
CA LYS A 155 12.01 -4.21 12.86
C LYS A 155 10.57 -4.22 13.42
N LYS A 156 10.36 -5.01 14.47
CA LYS A 156 9.39 -4.71 15.53
C LYS A 156 10.15 -3.85 16.55
N ASP A 157 9.91 -2.56 16.53
CA ASP A 157 10.17 -1.71 17.68
C ASP A 157 9.01 -1.84 18.66
#